data_b6fe9363049e419ef44b9f660cf9831d
#
_entry.id   b6fe9363049e419ef44b9f660cf9831d
#
_cell.length_a   1.000
_cell.length_b   1.000
_cell.length_c   1.000
_cell.angle_alpha   90.00
_cell.angle_beta   90.00
_cell.angle_gamma   90.00
#
_symmetry.space_group_name_H-M   'P 1'
#
loop_
_entity.id
_entity.type
_entity.pdbx_description
1 polymer ?
#
loop_
_entity_poly.entity_id
_entity_poly.type
_entity_poly.pdbx_seq_one_letter_code
_entity_poly.pdbx_strand_id
1 'polypeptide(L)'
;MSEPLPAPLPAPVVAAGTPISVPLEKGKEYWYCACGRSADQPFCDGSHEGSGFTPIAFVAERTGKALLCRCKQTGSPPFCDGTHARVPPERVGTSYRVDERDAGDRGAMPTPRATPEEPDLELIHELAEHGLEAVGSEGPVGAMGVPRSLLPHWDDLQILTAQLARRPLEADVPVGTELVIGPRAARPLRLEIPLLVSDMSFGALSEEAKRALATGAERAGTGICSGEGGMLPEEQAANHRYLYELAPAMFGYREELLPRVQAFHFKAGQAAKTGVGSQLPGVKVSARIAAIRGIPEGQPARSPAAFQDLRTPADFRRFGERVKELTGGIPVGFKLSAQHIEADLDFALAAGADYLILDGRGGGTGGAPLLFRDHIAVPTIAALARARAHLDRRGATGQVTLIITGGLRTPADCVKALALGADGIALANAAIQAIGCVGSRICHTDRCPAGVATQDPVLRRRLDVERASLRLQRFLGATVALMQVLARACGHSQLRDLNRNDLASWHRDLAELAGIAWSGAAPPPRTLG
;
A
#
# COMPACT_ATOMS: atom_id res chain seq x y z
N MET A 1 45.21 18.90 -55.20
CA MET A 1 45.86 19.78 -54.21
C MET A 1 44.79 20.12 -53.20
N SER A 2 44.93 19.52 -52.01
CA SER A 2 44.01 19.79 -50.89
C SER A 2 44.40 21.15 -50.30
N GLU A 3 43.47 22.08 -50.19
CA GLU A 3 43.68 23.33 -49.46
C GLU A 3 44.15 23.03 -48.04
N PRO A 4 45.12 23.81 -47.53
CA PRO A 4 45.58 23.66 -46.15
C PRO A 4 44.44 24.00 -45.20
N LEU A 5 44.21 23.14 -44.21
CA LEU A 5 43.27 23.39 -43.14
C LEU A 5 43.55 24.74 -42.48
N PRO A 6 42.53 25.57 -42.17
CA PRO A 6 42.73 26.84 -41.48
C PRO A 6 43.45 26.63 -40.15
N ALA A 7 44.38 27.54 -39.81
CA ALA A 7 45.12 27.51 -38.55
C ALA A 7 44.12 27.45 -37.36
N PRO A 8 44.38 26.64 -36.34
CA PRO A 8 43.51 26.54 -35.21
C PRO A 8 43.35 27.92 -34.52
N LEU A 9 42.08 28.26 -34.22
CA LEU A 9 41.80 29.52 -33.50
C LEU A 9 42.56 29.57 -32.15
N PRO A 10 43.10 30.75 -31.80
CA PRO A 10 43.86 30.88 -30.54
C PRO A 10 42.98 30.45 -29.35
N ALA A 11 43.57 29.72 -28.37
CA ALA A 11 42.91 29.35 -27.15
C ALA A 11 43.09 30.43 -26.07
N PRO A 12 42.04 30.85 -25.37
CA PRO A 12 42.16 31.82 -24.28
C PRO A 12 42.91 31.24 -23.10
N VAL A 13 43.50 32.10 -22.26
CA VAL A 13 44.09 31.69 -20.99
C VAL A 13 42.99 31.49 -19.95
N VAL A 14 42.98 30.38 -19.25
CA VAL A 14 42.09 30.15 -18.12
C VAL A 14 42.49 31.03 -16.96
N ALA A 15 41.78 32.14 -16.72
CA ALA A 15 42.14 33.08 -15.67
C ALA A 15 41.83 32.54 -14.25
N ALA A 16 40.78 31.73 -14.10
CA ALA A 16 40.49 31.00 -12.86
C ALA A 16 39.50 29.83 -13.15
N GLY A 17 39.55 28.80 -12.30
CA GLY A 17 38.67 27.65 -12.36
C GLY A 17 37.26 27.89 -11.78
N THR A 18 36.93 29.12 -11.37
CA THR A 18 35.61 29.47 -10.80
C THR A 18 35.14 30.83 -11.36
N PRO A 19 33.80 31.02 -11.49
CA PRO A 19 33.24 32.32 -11.83
C PRO A 19 33.47 33.36 -10.71
N ILE A 20 33.21 34.62 -11.03
CA ILE A 20 33.21 35.70 -10.04
C ILE A 20 31.86 36.42 -10.01
N SER A 21 31.38 36.71 -8.81
CA SER A 21 30.17 37.53 -8.62
C SER A 21 30.53 39.01 -8.61
N VAL A 22 30.05 39.80 -9.56
CA VAL A 22 30.31 41.23 -9.66
C VAL A 22 29.00 42.03 -9.63
N PRO A 23 28.97 43.20 -8.96
CA PRO A 23 27.81 44.10 -9.05
C PRO A 23 27.80 44.79 -10.42
N LEU A 24 26.68 44.76 -11.08
CA LEU A 24 26.43 45.46 -12.35
C LEU A 24 25.34 46.51 -12.15
N GLU A 25 25.41 47.63 -12.87
CA GLU A 25 24.47 48.74 -12.85
C GLU A 25 23.68 48.77 -14.18
N LYS A 26 22.37 48.80 -14.13
CA LYS A 26 21.50 48.83 -15.32
C LYS A 26 21.87 50.01 -16.23
N GLY A 27 22.04 49.71 -17.52
CA GLY A 27 22.36 50.65 -18.58
C GLY A 27 23.84 51.03 -18.68
N LYS A 28 24.71 50.55 -17.76
CA LYS A 28 26.16 50.74 -17.81
C LYS A 28 26.80 49.72 -18.72
N GLU A 29 27.76 50.18 -19.55
CA GLU A 29 28.57 49.34 -20.44
C GLU A 29 29.78 48.81 -19.68
N TYR A 30 30.08 47.54 -19.94
CA TYR A 30 31.23 46.81 -19.38
C TYR A 30 31.96 46.08 -20.49
N TRP A 31 33.28 45.93 -20.34
CA TRP A 31 34.17 45.27 -21.29
C TRP A 31 34.72 43.98 -20.68
N TYR A 32 34.18 42.85 -21.08
CA TYR A 32 34.59 41.54 -20.59
C TYR A 32 35.87 41.07 -21.25
N CYS A 33 36.81 40.58 -20.46
CA CYS A 33 38.07 40.02 -20.95
C CYS A 33 37.87 38.65 -21.59
N ALA A 34 37.99 38.56 -22.92
CA ALA A 34 37.86 37.28 -23.64
C ALA A 34 39.17 36.49 -23.70
N CYS A 35 40.35 37.15 -23.66
CA CYS A 35 41.68 36.50 -23.78
C CYS A 35 42.14 35.80 -22.48
N GLY A 36 41.61 36.16 -21.31
CA GLY A 36 41.97 35.63 -20.01
C GLY A 36 43.27 36.19 -19.40
N ARG A 37 43.93 37.20 -20.04
CA ARG A 37 45.22 37.75 -19.63
C ARG A 37 45.11 38.98 -18.74
N SER A 38 43.95 39.62 -18.67
CA SER A 38 43.70 40.80 -17.84
C SER A 38 44.03 40.54 -16.37
N ALA A 39 44.66 41.51 -15.69
CA ALA A 39 44.87 41.51 -14.25
C ALA A 39 43.57 41.87 -13.51
N ASP A 40 42.61 42.57 -14.15
CA ASP A 40 41.33 43.04 -13.58
C ASP A 40 40.17 42.11 -13.88
N GLN A 41 40.37 40.81 -13.79
CA GLN A 41 39.33 39.83 -14.09
C GLN A 41 38.03 40.09 -13.30
N PRO A 42 36.87 40.06 -13.99
CA PRO A 42 36.61 39.54 -15.33
C PRO A 42 36.66 40.60 -16.43
N PHE A 43 37.03 41.82 -16.15
CA PHE A 43 37.04 42.94 -17.11
C PHE A 43 38.36 43.10 -17.86
N CYS A 44 38.32 43.81 -18.97
CA CYS A 44 39.48 44.02 -19.81
C CYS A 44 40.30 45.22 -19.32
N ASP A 45 41.63 45.03 -19.24
CA ASP A 45 42.62 46.06 -18.89
C ASP A 45 43.51 46.43 -20.07
N GLY A 46 43.23 45.96 -21.28
CA GLY A 46 44.03 46.17 -22.47
C GLY A 46 45.00 45.02 -22.80
N SER A 47 45.25 44.07 -21.91
CA SER A 47 46.18 42.94 -22.09
C SER A 47 45.81 41.98 -23.22
N HIS A 48 44.74 42.22 -23.94
CA HIS A 48 44.34 41.45 -25.12
C HIS A 48 45.14 41.80 -26.36
N GLU A 49 45.85 42.92 -26.41
CA GLU A 49 46.63 43.33 -27.55
C GLU A 49 47.63 42.24 -27.97
N GLY A 50 47.66 41.93 -29.29
CA GLY A 50 48.49 40.84 -29.84
C GLY A 50 48.07 39.41 -29.47
N SER A 51 46.96 39.22 -28.80
CA SER A 51 46.47 37.87 -28.38
C SER A 51 45.56 37.19 -29.43
N GLY A 52 45.10 37.93 -30.42
CA GLY A 52 44.11 37.48 -31.39
C GLY A 52 42.66 37.48 -30.84
N PHE A 53 42.46 38.01 -29.63
CA PHE A 53 41.14 38.18 -29.00
C PHE A 53 40.77 39.66 -28.92
N THR A 54 39.47 39.95 -28.98
CA THR A 54 38.91 41.27 -28.68
C THR A 54 38.02 41.17 -27.43
N PRO A 55 38.02 42.21 -26.56
CA PRO A 55 37.10 42.22 -25.39
C PRO A 55 35.66 42.28 -25.88
N ILE A 56 34.76 41.70 -25.09
CA ILE A 56 33.32 41.66 -25.37
C ILE A 56 32.63 42.79 -24.60
N ALA A 57 32.12 43.78 -25.35
CA ALA A 57 31.29 44.82 -24.77
C ALA A 57 29.86 44.30 -24.47
N PHE A 58 29.32 44.62 -23.30
CA PHE A 58 27.95 44.32 -22.96
C PHE A 58 27.37 45.40 -22.05
N VAL A 59 26.05 45.65 -22.20
CA VAL A 59 25.33 46.57 -21.36
C VAL A 59 24.49 45.77 -20.35
N ALA A 60 24.58 46.11 -19.06
CA ALA A 60 23.84 45.42 -18.04
C ALA A 60 22.32 45.77 -18.12
N GLU A 61 21.48 44.77 -18.25
CA GLU A 61 20.02 44.91 -18.36
C GLU A 61 19.33 45.26 -17.02
N ARG A 62 19.97 44.92 -15.90
CA ARG A 62 19.47 45.13 -14.54
C ARG A 62 20.60 45.48 -13.57
N THR A 63 20.29 46.22 -12.52
CA THR A 63 21.21 46.45 -11.39
C THR A 63 21.17 45.20 -10.47
N GLY A 64 22.33 44.65 -10.11
CA GLY A 64 22.45 43.50 -9.23
C GLY A 64 23.73 42.74 -9.41
N LYS A 65 23.88 41.63 -8.68
CA LYS A 65 25.04 40.75 -8.80
C LYS A 65 24.86 39.79 -9.98
N ALA A 66 25.91 39.62 -10.80
CA ALA A 66 25.99 38.65 -11.88
C ALA A 66 27.24 37.76 -11.75
N LEU A 67 27.13 36.48 -12.13
CA LEU A 67 28.25 35.56 -12.20
C LEU A 67 28.90 35.64 -13.58
N LEU A 68 30.11 36.23 -13.64
CA LEU A 68 30.86 36.35 -14.86
C LEU A 68 31.96 35.28 -14.95
N CYS A 69 32.17 34.79 -16.19
CA CYS A 69 33.08 33.69 -16.45
C CYS A 69 34.54 34.15 -16.33
N ARG A 70 35.39 33.37 -15.63
CA ARG A 70 36.84 33.52 -15.58
C ARG A 70 37.62 32.40 -16.26
N CYS A 71 36.98 31.25 -16.51
CA CYS A 71 37.65 30.16 -17.22
C CYS A 71 37.77 30.41 -18.75
N LYS A 72 37.01 31.35 -19.27
CA LYS A 72 36.97 31.75 -20.71
C LYS A 72 36.45 30.65 -21.64
N GLN A 73 35.77 29.63 -21.09
CA GLN A 73 35.23 28.49 -21.83
C GLN A 73 33.72 28.54 -21.95
N THR A 74 33.07 29.56 -21.41
CA THR A 74 31.61 29.70 -21.47
C THR A 74 31.07 29.81 -22.90
N GLY A 75 30.00 29.14 -23.21
CA GLY A 75 29.25 29.29 -24.46
C GLY A 75 28.36 30.55 -24.51
N SER A 76 28.19 31.27 -23.37
CA SER A 76 27.38 32.46 -23.22
C SER A 76 28.11 33.64 -22.60
N PRO A 77 29.28 34.06 -23.17
CA PRO A 77 30.05 35.15 -22.60
C PRO A 77 29.24 36.47 -22.56
N PRO A 78 29.38 37.28 -21.49
CA PRO A 78 30.31 37.21 -20.40
C PRO A 78 29.90 36.35 -19.23
N PHE A 79 28.69 35.78 -19.24
CA PHE A 79 28.08 35.06 -18.11
C PHE A 79 28.64 33.63 -17.96
N CYS A 80 28.64 33.13 -16.74
CA CYS A 80 29.06 31.77 -16.45
C CYS A 80 27.88 30.80 -16.72
N ASP A 81 28.11 29.78 -17.57
CA ASP A 81 27.19 28.72 -17.91
C ASP A 81 27.53 27.37 -17.23
N GLY A 82 28.50 27.37 -16.30
CA GLY A 82 28.93 26.15 -15.62
C GLY A 82 30.08 25.40 -16.30
N THR A 83 30.51 25.78 -17.50
CA THR A 83 31.58 25.10 -18.26
C THR A 83 32.92 25.06 -17.49
N HIS A 84 33.13 25.96 -16.53
CA HIS A 84 34.34 25.96 -15.67
C HIS A 84 34.53 24.63 -14.90
N ALA A 85 33.44 23.88 -14.63
CA ALA A 85 33.53 22.58 -13.97
C ALA A 85 34.25 21.51 -14.84
N ARG A 86 34.37 21.75 -16.16
CA ARG A 86 35.06 20.89 -17.14
C ARG A 86 36.52 21.29 -17.36
N VAL A 87 36.99 22.36 -16.73
CA VAL A 87 38.38 22.83 -16.86
C VAL A 87 39.22 22.21 -15.76
N PRO A 88 40.23 21.36 -16.10
CA PRO A 88 41.11 20.77 -15.09
C PRO A 88 41.82 21.85 -14.29
N PRO A 89 41.99 21.71 -12.97
CA PRO A 89 42.62 22.71 -12.11
C PRO A 89 44.04 23.11 -12.56
N GLU A 90 44.80 22.17 -13.13
CA GLU A 90 46.16 22.38 -13.66
C GLU A 90 46.18 23.25 -14.91
N ARG A 91 45.05 23.53 -15.52
CA ARG A 91 44.93 24.40 -16.70
C ARG A 91 44.78 25.89 -16.34
N VAL A 92 44.57 26.22 -15.09
CA VAL A 92 44.51 27.63 -14.65
C VAL A 92 45.89 28.30 -14.93
N GLY A 93 45.86 29.47 -15.53
CA GLY A 93 47.04 30.21 -15.97
C GLY A 93 47.62 29.77 -17.33
N THR A 94 47.06 28.74 -17.99
CA THR A 94 47.52 28.27 -19.30
C THR A 94 46.49 28.52 -20.38
N SER A 95 46.96 28.59 -21.66
CA SER A 95 46.07 28.63 -22.82
C SER A 95 45.40 27.27 -22.96
N TYR A 96 44.07 27.25 -22.87
CA TYR A 96 43.27 26.02 -22.93
C TYR A 96 41.93 26.26 -23.61
N ARG A 97 41.48 25.29 -24.38
CA ARG A 97 40.11 25.22 -24.92
C ARG A 97 39.54 23.87 -24.57
N VAL A 98 38.38 23.87 -23.96
CA VAL A 98 37.61 22.64 -23.77
C VAL A 98 37.26 22.11 -25.14
N ASP A 99 37.87 21.00 -25.58
CA ASP A 99 37.59 20.37 -26.86
C ASP A 99 36.20 19.74 -26.80
N GLU A 100 35.40 19.91 -27.85
CA GLU A 100 34.12 19.20 -27.99
C GLU A 100 34.34 17.68 -28.05
N ARG A 101 35.55 17.23 -28.40
CA ARG A 101 35.96 15.82 -28.40
C ARG A 101 36.25 15.25 -27.02
N ASP A 102 36.56 16.10 -26.02
CA ASP A 102 36.59 15.72 -24.61
C ASP A 102 35.15 15.56 -24.02
N ALA A 103 34.13 15.76 -24.82
CA ALA A 103 32.74 15.40 -24.48
C ALA A 103 32.50 13.87 -24.38
N GLY A 104 33.54 13.06 -24.46
CA GLY A 104 33.51 11.61 -24.24
C GLY A 104 33.14 11.20 -22.81
N ASP A 105 33.39 12.06 -21.83
CA ASP A 105 32.88 11.90 -20.47
C ASP A 105 31.88 13.03 -20.18
N ARG A 106 30.64 12.82 -20.57
CA ARG A 106 29.52 13.74 -20.25
C ARG A 106 29.25 13.83 -18.74
N GLY A 107 30.11 13.24 -17.90
CA GLY A 107 29.82 13.03 -16.49
C GLY A 107 28.61 12.10 -16.31
N ALA A 108 28.57 11.29 -15.30
CA ALA A 108 27.40 10.48 -15.00
C ALA A 108 26.18 11.40 -14.86
N MET A 109 25.09 11.05 -15.56
CA MET A 109 23.82 11.77 -15.40
C MET A 109 23.49 11.84 -13.92
N PRO A 110 23.08 13.01 -13.40
CA PRO A 110 22.65 13.09 -12.02
C PRO A 110 21.54 12.06 -11.75
N THR A 111 21.66 11.36 -10.64
CA THR A 111 20.61 10.42 -10.22
C THR A 111 19.34 11.19 -9.87
N PRO A 112 18.21 10.93 -10.52
CA PRO A 112 16.94 11.57 -10.20
C PRO A 112 16.54 11.23 -8.78
N ARG A 113 15.97 12.21 -8.07
CA ARG A 113 15.42 12.01 -6.73
C ARG A 113 14.03 12.59 -6.68
N ALA A 114 13.07 11.79 -6.22
CA ALA A 114 11.71 12.23 -6.00
C ALA A 114 11.67 13.44 -5.05
N THR A 115 10.81 14.42 -5.35
CA THR A 115 10.50 15.56 -4.49
C THR A 115 9.00 15.54 -4.17
N PRO A 116 8.55 16.30 -3.16
CA PRO A 116 7.11 16.43 -2.91
C PRO A 116 6.30 16.92 -4.11
N GLU A 117 6.91 17.75 -4.99
CA GLU A 117 6.28 18.28 -6.20
C GLU A 117 6.34 17.30 -7.37
N GLU A 118 7.37 16.44 -7.42
CA GLU A 118 7.60 15.44 -8.48
C GLU A 118 7.86 14.06 -7.86
N PRO A 119 6.84 13.44 -7.27
CA PRO A 119 6.99 12.18 -6.52
C PRO A 119 7.30 10.97 -7.44
N ASP A 120 6.99 11.07 -8.73
CA ASP A 120 7.14 9.97 -9.68
C ASP A 120 8.43 10.05 -10.51
N LEU A 121 9.29 11.05 -10.25
CA LEU A 121 10.48 11.33 -11.05
C LEU A 121 11.41 10.11 -11.20
N GLU A 122 11.66 9.38 -10.12
CA GLU A 122 12.51 8.19 -10.13
C GLU A 122 11.92 7.08 -11.00
N LEU A 123 10.61 6.84 -10.86
CA LEU A 123 9.90 5.83 -11.66
C LEU A 123 9.91 6.19 -13.16
N ILE A 124 9.71 7.46 -13.50
CA ILE A 124 9.73 7.94 -14.90
C ILE A 124 11.11 7.67 -15.52
N HIS A 125 12.18 8.00 -14.80
CA HIS A 125 13.54 7.76 -15.27
C HIS A 125 13.86 6.28 -15.42
N GLU A 126 13.46 5.46 -14.45
CA GLU A 126 13.68 4.00 -14.50
C GLU A 126 12.94 3.36 -15.67
N LEU A 127 11.69 3.73 -15.92
CA LEU A 127 10.92 3.26 -17.08
C LEU A 127 11.50 3.78 -18.40
N ALA A 128 12.01 5.01 -18.44
CA ALA A 128 12.61 5.58 -19.65
C ALA A 128 13.95 4.93 -20.00
N GLU A 129 14.75 4.54 -19.01
CA GLU A 129 16.07 3.94 -19.22
C GLU A 129 16.01 2.44 -19.47
N HIS A 130 15.17 1.71 -18.72
CA HIS A 130 15.16 0.25 -18.71
C HIS A 130 13.85 -0.38 -19.19
N GLY A 131 12.83 0.42 -19.48
CA GLY A 131 11.49 -0.10 -19.79
C GLY A 131 10.96 -0.97 -18.67
N LEU A 132 10.28 -2.08 -19.02
CA LEU A 132 9.75 -3.03 -18.04
C LEU A 132 10.79 -4.08 -17.58
N GLU A 133 11.98 -4.12 -18.15
CA GLU A 133 12.99 -5.16 -17.84
C GLU A 133 13.45 -5.09 -16.38
N ALA A 134 13.66 -3.88 -15.85
CA ALA A 134 14.10 -3.66 -14.47
C ALA A 134 12.98 -3.82 -13.44
N VAL A 135 11.75 -3.46 -13.78
CA VAL A 135 10.62 -3.40 -12.84
C VAL A 135 9.64 -4.58 -12.97
N GLY A 136 9.78 -5.38 -14.03
CA GLY A 136 8.88 -6.50 -14.34
C GLY A 136 7.60 -6.09 -15.08
N SER A 137 6.91 -7.08 -15.66
CA SER A 137 5.73 -6.86 -16.53
C SER A 137 4.54 -6.15 -15.87
N GLU A 138 4.49 -6.12 -14.55
CA GLU A 138 3.43 -5.49 -13.75
C GLU A 138 3.94 -4.26 -12.97
N GLY A 139 5.18 -3.83 -13.23
CA GLY A 139 5.84 -2.74 -12.53
C GLY A 139 6.43 -3.11 -11.16
N PRO A 140 6.89 -2.11 -10.38
CA PRO A 140 7.50 -2.34 -9.07
C PRO A 140 6.55 -3.04 -8.10
N VAL A 141 7.09 -3.95 -7.28
CA VAL A 141 6.33 -4.72 -6.29
C VAL A 141 6.55 -4.19 -4.89
N GLY A 142 5.48 -4.01 -4.14
CA GLY A 142 5.52 -3.60 -2.74
C GLY A 142 4.70 -4.51 -1.82
N ALA A 143 5.09 -4.54 -0.56
CA ALA A 143 4.38 -5.28 0.49
C ALA A 143 3.53 -4.35 1.37
N MET A 144 2.62 -4.95 2.14
CA MET A 144 1.65 -4.28 3.00
C MET A 144 0.58 -3.49 2.20
N GLY A 145 -0.23 -2.70 2.86
CA GLY A 145 -1.26 -1.88 2.22
C GLY A 145 -0.79 -0.47 1.86
N VAL A 146 -1.70 0.30 1.31
CA VAL A 146 -1.54 1.75 1.05
C VAL A 146 -1.19 2.47 2.34
N PRO A 147 -0.32 3.50 2.32
CA PRO A 147 -0.10 4.37 3.48
C PRO A 147 -1.42 4.96 4.01
N ARG A 148 -1.62 4.91 5.32
CA ARG A 148 -2.88 5.37 5.94
C ARG A 148 -3.18 6.84 5.66
N SER A 149 -2.15 7.67 5.53
CA SER A 149 -2.25 9.10 5.17
C SER A 149 -2.89 9.38 3.79
N LEU A 150 -2.98 8.36 2.93
CA LEU A 150 -3.59 8.46 1.59
C LEU A 150 -5.03 7.95 1.53
N LEU A 151 -5.65 7.70 2.69
CA LEU A 151 -6.99 7.13 2.79
C LEU A 151 -7.87 8.00 3.70
N PRO A 152 -9.21 7.94 3.57
CA PRO A 152 -10.10 8.44 4.61
C PRO A 152 -9.77 7.79 5.96
N HIS A 153 -9.64 8.58 7.01
CA HIS A 153 -9.18 8.12 8.31
C HIS A 153 -10.33 7.67 9.20
N TRP A 154 -10.16 6.54 9.89
CA TRP A 154 -11.05 6.13 10.95
C TRP A 154 -11.08 7.13 12.11
N ASP A 155 -9.98 7.87 12.33
CA ASP A 155 -9.88 8.88 13.39
C ASP A 155 -10.78 10.10 13.12
N ASP A 156 -11.17 10.35 11.87
CA ASP A 156 -12.08 11.43 11.47
C ASP A 156 -13.56 11.08 11.71
N LEU A 157 -13.86 9.85 12.09
CA LEU A 157 -15.17 9.44 12.58
C LEU A 157 -15.22 9.55 14.10
N GLN A 158 -16.21 10.25 14.63
CA GLN A 158 -16.44 10.40 16.06
C GLN A 158 -17.46 9.37 16.54
N ILE A 159 -17.23 8.78 17.70
CA ILE A 159 -18.20 7.94 18.40
C ILE A 159 -19.05 8.87 19.29
N LEU A 160 -20.35 8.83 19.11
CA LEU A 160 -21.32 9.60 19.89
C LEU A 160 -21.81 8.74 21.07
N THR A 161 -21.32 9.06 22.26
CA THR A 161 -21.70 8.34 23.47
C THR A 161 -23.02 8.84 24.06
N ALA A 162 -23.71 7.99 24.80
CA ALA A 162 -24.93 8.31 25.50
C ALA A 162 -24.67 9.24 26.71
N GLN A 163 -25.70 10.05 27.09
CA GLN A 163 -25.60 10.99 28.22
C GLN A 163 -26.91 11.13 28.98
N LEU A 164 -27.91 11.82 28.43
CA LEU A 164 -29.19 12.09 29.05
C LEU A 164 -30.39 11.47 28.31
N ALA A 165 -30.54 11.80 27.03
CA ALA A 165 -31.63 11.29 26.19
C ALA A 165 -31.53 9.76 25.98
N ARG A 166 -30.32 9.28 25.91
CA ARG A 166 -29.95 7.86 25.97
C ARG A 166 -28.98 7.72 27.14
N ARG A 167 -29.14 6.70 27.95
CA ARG A 167 -28.26 6.49 29.11
C ARG A 167 -27.14 5.51 28.77
N PRO A 168 -25.89 5.80 29.16
CA PRO A 168 -24.83 4.80 29.12
C PRO A 168 -25.15 3.64 30.08
N LEU A 169 -24.52 2.50 29.86
CA LEU A 169 -24.56 1.38 30.78
C LEU A 169 -23.42 1.48 31.77
N GLU A 170 -23.65 0.97 32.97
CA GLU A 170 -22.64 0.92 34.02
C GLU A 170 -21.49 -0.04 33.67
N ALA A 171 -20.36 0.12 34.33
CA ALA A 171 -19.13 -0.59 33.99
C ALA A 171 -19.22 -2.12 34.19
N ASP A 172 -20.07 -2.59 35.09
CA ASP A 172 -20.30 -3.99 35.41
C ASP A 172 -21.33 -4.68 34.53
N VAL A 173 -22.07 -3.92 33.70
CA VAL A 173 -23.04 -4.50 32.77
C VAL A 173 -22.32 -5.31 31.68
N PRO A 174 -22.64 -6.62 31.53
CA PRO A 174 -22.03 -7.45 30.50
C PRO A 174 -22.44 -6.98 29.11
N VAL A 175 -21.51 -7.01 28.17
CA VAL A 175 -21.76 -6.72 26.75
C VAL A 175 -21.46 -7.95 25.92
N GLY A 176 -22.47 -8.42 25.16
CA GLY A 176 -22.35 -9.57 24.29
C GLY A 176 -21.44 -9.27 23.07
N THR A 177 -20.62 -10.25 22.71
CA THR A 177 -19.58 -10.11 21.69
C THR A 177 -19.68 -11.15 20.56
N GLU A 178 -20.61 -12.10 20.65
CA GLU A 178 -20.71 -13.21 19.70
C GLU A 178 -20.90 -12.73 18.26
N LEU A 179 -20.22 -13.42 17.35
CA LEU A 179 -20.44 -13.33 15.89
C LEU A 179 -20.93 -14.68 15.37
N VAL A 180 -22.03 -14.68 14.63
CA VAL A 180 -22.54 -15.86 13.92
C VAL A 180 -22.31 -15.69 12.43
N ILE A 181 -21.43 -16.51 11.85
CA ILE A 181 -21.17 -16.53 10.42
C ILE A 181 -22.13 -17.52 9.75
N GLY A 182 -22.88 -17.02 8.74
CA GLY A 182 -23.88 -17.78 8.02
C GLY A 182 -25.05 -18.22 8.92
N PRO A 183 -25.85 -17.31 9.49
CA PRO A 183 -26.92 -17.64 10.45
C PRO A 183 -28.00 -18.56 9.87
N ARG A 184 -28.10 -18.64 8.55
CA ARG A 184 -29.04 -19.52 7.82
C ARG A 184 -28.46 -20.86 7.39
N ALA A 185 -27.15 -21.05 7.52
CA ALA A 185 -26.51 -22.33 7.22
C ALA A 185 -27.00 -23.42 8.20
N ALA A 186 -27.05 -24.67 7.76
CA ALA A 186 -27.45 -25.77 8.63
C ALA A 186 -26.51 -25.95 9.84
N ARG A 187 -25.24 -25.56 9.67
CA ARG A 187 -24.22 -25.55 10.71
C ARG A 187 -23.52 -24.19 10.77
N PRO A 188 -24.14 -23.13 11.33
CA PRO A 188 -23.54 -21.82 11.44
C PRO A 188 -22.22 -21.87 12.22
N LEU A 189 -21.22 -21.07 11.80
CA LEU A 189 -19.98 -20.93 12.55
C LEU A 189 -20.14 -19.83 13.61
N ARG A 190 -19.96 -20.20 14.90
CA ARG A 190 -20.03 -19.27 16.03
C ARG A 190 -18.64 -18.90 16.51
N LEU A 191 -18.38 -17.60 16.62
CA LEU A 191 -17.18 -17.01 17.20
C LEU A 191 -17.57 -16.26 18.46
N GLU A 192 -16.77 -16.37 19.52
CA GLU A 192 -17.03 -15.70 20.81
C GLU A 192 -16.82 -14.17 20.72
N ILE A 193 -16.06 -13.72 19.71
CA ILE A 193 -15.74 -12.31 19.47
C ILE A 193 -15.92 -11.96 17.99
N PRO A 194 -16.26 -10.68 17.65
CA PRO A 194 -16.52 -10.29 16.26
C PRO A 194 -15.25 -10.01 15.45
N LEU A 195 -14.10 -10.44 15.94
CA LEU A 195 -12.79 -10.31 15.30
C LEU A 195 -12.27 -11.69 14.90
N LEU A 196 -11.75 -11.85 13.69
CA LEU A 196 -11.11 -13.09 13.24
C LEU A 196 -9.81 -12.79 12.51
N VAL A 197 -8.94 -13.81 12.36
CA VAL A 197 -7.69 -13.69 11.61
C VAL A 197 -7.99 -13.87 10.12
N SER A 198 -7.69 -12.85 9.33
CA SER A 198 -7.93 -12.79 7.88
C SER A 198 -7.02 -13.75 7.10
N ASP A 199 -7.35 -13.88 5.82
CA ASP A 199 -6.67 -14.75 4.85
C ASP A 199 -5.22 -14.35 4.62
N MET A 200 -4.31 -15.23 5.01
CA MET A 200 -2.87 -15.08 4.83
C MET A 200 -2.26 -16.46 4.54
N SER A 201 -1.86 -16.68 3.29
CA SER A 201 -1.44 -18.01 2.83
C SER A 201 -0.15 -18.52 3.46
N PHE A 202 -0.03 -19.84 3.62
CA PHE A 202 1.24 -20.51 3.86
C PHE A 202 2.16 -20.34 2.65
N GLY A 203 3.37 -19.85 2.91
CA GLY A 203 4.32 -19.40 1.89
C GLY A 203 4.44 -17.88 1.83
N ALA A 204 3.33 -17.13 1.91
CA ALA A 204 3.39 -15.68 2.22
C ALA A 204 3.86 -15.48 3.66
N LEU A 205 3.32 -16.27 4.60
CA LEU A 205 3.77 -16.36 5.98
C LEU A 205 4.59 -17.65 6.22
N SER A 206 5.43 -17.64 7.24
CA SER A 206 6.13 -18.80 7.75
C SER A 206 5.15 -19.78 8.43
N GLU A 207 5.56 -21.03 8.59
CA GLU A 207 4.79 -22.03 9.33
C GLU A 207 4.61 -21.63 10.79
N GLU A 208 5.64 -21.09 11.42
CA GLU A 208 5.61 -20.60 12.80
C GLU A 208 4.57 -19.47 12.95
N ALA A 209 4.52 -18.53 12.00
CA ALA A 209 3.53 -17.47 12.01
C ALA A 209 2.10 -18.00 11.84
N LYS A 210 1.88 -18.96 10.93
CA LYS A 210 0.58 -19.60 10.72
C LYS A 210 0.10 -20.33 11.97
N ARG A 211 0.98 -21.11 12.61
CA ARG A 211 0.69 -21.83 13.85
C ARG A 211 0.41 -20.87 15.02
N ALA A 212 1.21 -19.81 15.17
CA ALA A 212 1.01 -18.81 16.21
C ALA A 212 -0.32 -18.07 16.06
N LEU A 213 -0.70 -17.72 14.82
CA LEU A 213 -1.98 -17.07 14.52
C LEU A 213 -3.16 -18.00 14.84
N ALA A 214 -3.11 -19.25 14.40
CA ALA A 214 -4.17 -20.24 14.63
C ALA A 214 -4.37 -20.52 16.12
N THR A 215 -3.28 -20.79 16.87
CA THR A 215 -3.32 -21.06 18.31
C THR A 215 -3.81 -19.83 19.09
N GLY A 216 -3.33 -18.62 18.73
CA GLY A 216 -3.75 -17.38 19.38
C GLY A 216 -5.21 -17.04 19.13
N ALA A 217 -5.71 -17.28 17.92
CA ALA A 217 -7.12 -17.12 17.56
C ALA A 217 -8.01 -18.12 18.33
N GLU A 218 -7.63 -19.40 18.39
CA GLU A 218 -8.36 -20.43 19.17
C GLU A 218 -8.48 -20.02 20.64
N ARG A 219 -7.38 -19.59 21.26
CA ARG A 219 -7.36 -19.14 22.68
C ARG A 219 -8.23 -17.90 22.92
N ALA A 220 -8.44 -17.10 21.89
CA ALA A 220 -9.32 -15.92 21.95
C ALA A 220 -10.78 -16.25 21.58
N GLY A 221 -11.14 -17.51 21.38
CA GLY A 221 -12.48 -17.94 20.99
C GLY A 221 -12.88 -17.56 19.57
N THR A 222 -11.91 -17.38 18.65
CA THR A 222 -12.20 -16.95 17.29
C THR A 222 -11.51 -17.80 16.22
N GLY A 223 -11.85 -17.50 14.95
CA GLY A 223 -11.43 -18.25 13.79
C GLY A 223 -10.23 -17.64 13.04
N ILE A 224 -9.67 -18.46 12.14
CA ILE A 224 -8.62 -18.10 11.20
C ILE A 224 -8.96 -18.59 9.80
N CYS A 225 -8.59 -17.81 8.80
CA CYS A 225 -8.71 -18.19 7.38
C CYS A 225 -7.41 -18.80 6.86
N SER A 226 -7.51 -19.86 6.04
CA SER A 226 -6.34 -20.54 5.45
C SER A 226 -5.50 -19.64 4.57
N GLY A 227 -6.14 -18.77 3.79
CA GLY A 227 -5.55 -18.10 2.64
C GLY A 227 -5.40 -19.04 1.43
N GLU A 228 -5.06 -18.48 0.27
CA GLU A 228 -5.08 -19.17 -1.05
C GLU A 228 -4.01 -20.27 -1.25
N GLY A 229 -3.17 -20.52 -0.27
CA GLY A 229 -2.05 -21.46 -0.38
C GLY A 229 -2.37 -22.93 -0.06
N GLY A 230 -3.64 -23.27 0.11
CA GLY A 230 -4.06 -24.56 0.64
C GLY A 230 -4.05 -24.59 2.17
N MET A 231 -4.47 -25.70 2.73
CA MET A 231 -4.59 -25.91 4.17
C MET A 231 -3.29 -26.47 4.76
N LEU A 232 -2.65 -25.72 5.63
CA LEU A 232 -1.54 -26.22 6.44
C LEU A 232 -2.12 -27.08 7.58
N PRO A 233 -1.78 -28.39 7.67
CA PRO A 233 -2.40 -29.29 8.64
C PRO A 233 -2.22 -28.85 10.09
N GLU A 234 -1.06 -28.33 10.46
CA GLU A 234 -0.72 -27.87 11.81
C GLU A 234 -1.48 -26.61 12.20
N GLU A 235 -1.78 -25.74 11.24
CA GLU A 235 -2.62 -24.57 11.44
C GLU A 235 -4.08 -24.98 11.67
N GLN A 236 -4.60 -25.86 10.80
CA GLN A 236 -5.97 -26.33 10.92
C GLN A 236 -6.20 -27.11 12.23
N ALA A 237 -5.23 -27.97 12.64
CA ALA A 237 -5.31 -28.70 13.90
C ALA A 237 -5.27 -27.79 15.13
N ALA A 238 -4.70 -26.59 15.03
CA ALA A 238 -4.59 -25.63 16.11
C ALA A 238 -5.82 -24.70 16.26
N ASN A 239 -6.82 -24.79 15.37
CA ASN A 239 -8.01 -23.94 15.45
C ASN A 239 -9.27 -24.70 14.99
N HIS A 240 -10.26 -24.79 15.89
CA HIS A 240 -11.54 -25.48 15.66
C HIS A 240 -12.62 -24.60 15.00
N ARG A 241 -12.28 -23.35 14.65
CA ARG A 241 -13.11 -22.37 13.95
C ARG A 241 -12.46 -21.96 12.65
N TYR A 242 -12.06 -22.97 11.84
CA TYR A 242 -11.21 -22.79 10.67
C TYR A 242 -12.03 -22.49 9.41
N LEU A 243 -11.69 -21.39 8.72
CA LEU A 243 -12.29 -20.98 7.44
C LEU A 243 -11.34 -21.34 6.29
N TYR A 244 -11.85 -22.09 5.30
CA TYR A 244 -11.04 -22.53 4.15
C TYR A 244 -11.30 -21.65 2.92
N GLU A 245 -10.24 -21.03 2.40
CA GLU A 245 -10.29 -20.19 1.21
C GLU A 245 -9.95 -20.99 -0.05
N LEU A 246 -10.77 -20.88 -1.09
CA LEU A 246 -10.52 -21.36 -2.43
C LEU A 246 -10.32 -20.17 -3.37
N ALA A 247 -9.12 -20.04 -3.97
CA ALA A 247 -8.77 -19.02 -4.95
C ALA A 247 -8.64 -19.62 -6.36
N PRO A 248 -8.54 -18.81 -7.43
CA PRO A 248 -8.56 -19.26 -8.83
C PRO A 248 -7.53 -20.35 -9.21
N ALA A 249 -6.37 -20.39 -8.56
CA ALA A 249 -5.38 -21.44 -8.80
C ALA A 249 -5.72 -22.78 -8.15
N MET A 250 -6.71 -22.83 -7.27
CA MET A 250 -7.15 -24.02 -6.53
C MET A 250 -6.00 -24.77 -5.82
N PHE A 251 -4.96 -24.04 -5.36
CA PHE A 251 -3.78 -24.61 -4.73
C PHE A 251 -4.14 -25.50 -3.54
N GLY A 252 -3.73 -26.77 -3.62
CA GLY A 252 -3.90 -27.76 -2.56
C GLY A 252 -5.36 -28.08 -2.22
N TYR A 253 -6.33 -27.67 -3.07
CA TYR A 253 -7.73 -28.04 -2.86
C TYR A 253 -7.94 -29.54 -3.04
N ARG A 254 -8.61 -30.14 -2.05
CA ARG A 254 -9.06 -31.53 -2.08
C ARG A 254 -10.35 -31.65 -1.28
N GLU A 255 -11.35 -32.36 -1.82
CA GLU A 255 -12.65 -32.55 -1.16
C GLU A 255 -12.53 -33.26 0.20
N GLU A 256 -11.52 -34.13 0.36
CA GLU A 256 -11.27 -34.89 1.61
C GLU A 256 -10.88 -33.98 2.79
N LEU A 257 -10.51 -32.71 2.53
CA LEU A 257 -10.19 -31.74 3.55
C LEU A 257 -11.43 -31.01 4.09
N LEU A 258 -12.52 -30.97 3.32
CA LEU A 258 -13.74 -30.22 3.65
C LEU A 258 -14.39 -30.61 4.99
N PRO A 259 -14.44 -31.91 5.40
CA PRO A 259 -14.99 -32.28 6.71
C PRO A 259 -14.23 -31.69 7.92
N ARG A 260 -13.02 -31.17 7.71
CA ARG A 260 -12.19 -30.59 8.78
C ARG A 260 -12.40 -29.10 9.00
N VAL A 261 -13.17 -28.44 8.13
CA VAL A 261 -13.34 -26.97 8.18
C VAL A 261 -14.74 -26.58 8.62
N GLN A 262 -14.89 -25.38 9.15
CA GLN A 262 -16.15 -24.90 9.74
C GLN A 262 -16.80 -23.79 8.91
N ALA A 263 -16.09 -23.24 7.94
CA ALA A 263 -16.63 -22.36 6.89
C ALA A 263 -15.76 -22.48 5.64
N PHE A 264 -16.33 -22.13 4.50
CA PHE A 264 -15.66 -22.17 3.21
C PHE A 264 -15.97 -20.89 2.43
N HIS A 265 -15.00 -20.33 1.72
CA HIS A 265 -15.30 -19.22 0.81
C HIS A 265 -14.45 -19.21 -0.45
N PHE A 266 -15.05 -18.71 -1.52
CA PHE A 266 -14.38 -18.40 -2.77
C PHE A 266 -13.73 -17.03 -2.66
N LYS A 267 -12.46 -16.92 -3.04
CA LYS A 267 -11.77 -15.63 -3.15
C LYS A 267 -11.78 -15.17 -4.60
N ALA A 268 -12.60 -14.19 -4.90
CA ALA A 268 -12.61 -13.52 -6.20
C ALA A 268 -11.56 -12.42 -6.29
N GLY A 269 -11.19 -11.80 -5.17
CA GLY A 269 -10.18 -10.75 -5.14
C GLY A 269 -9.74 -10.32 -3.75
N GLN A 270 -8.79 -9.41 -3.70
CA GLN A 270 -8.36 -8.65 -2.53
C GLN A 270 -7.92 -7.24 -2.95
N ALA A 271 -8.07 -6.24 -2.07
CA ALA A 271 -7.93 -4.82 -2.40
C ALA A 271 -6.62 -4.45 -3.12
N ALA A 272 -5.51 -5.11 -2.79
CA ALA A 272 -4.19 -4.72 -3.29
C ALA A 272 -3.84 -5.28 -4.69
N LYS A 273 -4.60 -6.22 -5.24
CA LYS A 273 -4.20 -6.92 -6.48
C LYS A 273 -5.35 -7.61 -7.24
N THR A 274 -6.57 -7.12 -7.15
CA THR A 274 -7.69 -7.63 -7.94
C THR A 274 -7.45 -7.36 -9.42
N GLY A 275 -7.66 -8.38 -10.25
CA GLY A 275 -7.54 -8.29 -11.71
C GLY A 275 -6.20 -8.78 -12.28
N VAL A 276 -5.18 -9.04 -11.43
CA VAL A 276 -3.86 -9.56 -11.89
C VAL A 276 -3.49 -10.91 -11.28
N GLY A 277 -4.31 -11.43 -10.39
CA GLY A 277 -4.00 -12.68 -9.70
C GLY A 277 -2.92 -12.54 -8.63
N SER A 278 -2.54 -13.66 -8.05
CA SER A 278 -1.56 -13.71 -6.96
C SER A 278 -0.27 -14.37 -7.40
N GLN A 279 0.85 -13.88 -6.84
CA GLN A 279 2.16 -14.47 -7.08
C GLN A 279 2.89 -14.73 -5.76
N LEU A 280 3.53 -15.89 -5.65
CA LEU A 280 4.51 -16.21 -4.62
C LEU A 280 5.84 -16.49 -5.34
N PRO A 281 6.92 -15.71 -5.08
CA PRO A 281 8.21 -15.93 -5.72
C PRO A 281 8.75 -17.35 -5.49
N GLY A 282 9.40 -17.93 -6.50
CA GLY A 282 9.95 -19.30 -6.43
C GLY A 282 10.93 -19.51 -5.28
N VAL A 283 11.72 -18.48 -4.93
CA VAL A 283 12.63 -18.51 -3.76
C VAL A 283 11.91 -18.81 -2.43
N LYS A 284 10.61 -18.54 -2.35
CA LYS A 284 9.77 -18.84 -1.17
C LYS A 284 9.07 -20.21 -1.27
N VAL A 285 9.11 -20.88 -2.42
CA VAL A 285 8.44 -22.17 -2.62
C VAL A 285 9.36 -23.32 -2.20
N SER A 286 9.41 -23.58 -0.90
CA SER A 286 10.11 -24.73 -0.33
C SER A 286 9.40 -26.05 -0.64
N ALA A 287 10.06 -27.19 -0.46
CA ALA A 287 9.48 -28.54 -0.61
C ALA A 287 8.15 -28.70 0.14
N ARG A 288 8.05 -28.13 1.36
CA ARG A 288 6.84 -28.19 2.19
C ARG A 288 5.69 -27.39 1.56
N ILE A 289 5.96 -26.18 1.06
CA ILE A 289 4.97 -25.34 0.39
C ILE A 289 4.55 -25.96 -0.92
N ALA A 290 5.51 -26.49 -1.70
CA ALA A 290 5.27 -27.21 -2.94
C ALA A 290 4.29 -28.37 -2.74
N ALA A 291 4.54 -29.21 -1.73
CA ALA A 291 3.68 -30.35 -1.38
C ALA A 291 2.25 -29.93 -0.97
N ILE A 292 2.09 -28.85 -0.18
CA ILE A 292 0.77 -28.37 0.25
C ILE A 292 0.00 -27.74 -0.90
N ARG A 293 0.68 -26.95 -1.76
CA ARG A 293 0.05 -26.29 -2.91
C ARG A 293 -0.18 -27.19 -4.11
N GLY A 294 0.47 -28.34 -4.18
CA GLY A 294 0.43 -29.25 -5.34
C GLY A 294 1.19 -28.68 -6.55
N ILE A 295 2.34 -28.02 -6.33
CA ILE A 295 3.18 -27.40 -7.36
C ILE A 295 4.64 -27.86 -7.22
N PRO A 296 5.49 -27.72 -8.26
CA PRO A 296 6.93 -28.03 -8.15
C PRO A 296 7.66 -27.07 -7.19
N GLU A 297 8.64 -27.60 -6.46
CA GLU A 297 9.54 -26.83 -5.60
C GLU A 297 10.35 -25.81 -6.41
N GLY A 298 10.59 -24.63 -5.82
CA GLY A 298 11.38 -23.55 -6.43
C GLY A 298 10.71 -22.82 -7.59
N GLN A 299 9.57 -23.28 -8.07
CA GLN A 299 8.83 -22.58 -9.12
C GLN A 299 7.89 -21.53 -8.52
N PRO A 300 7.78 -20.35 -9.15
CA PRO A 300 6.82 -19.33 -8.69
C PRO A 300 5.38 -19.87 -8.73
N ALA A 301 4.64 -19.73 -7.63
CA ALA A 301 3.22 -20.03 -7.61
C ALA A 301 2.44 -18.84 -8.17
N ARG A 302 1.75 -19.03 -9.29
CA ARG A 302 0.94 -17.99 -9.96
C ARG A 302 -0.52 -18.41 -9.94
N SER A 303 -1.40 -17.53 -9.47
CA SER A 303 -2.84 -17.70 -9.53
C SER A 303 -3.40 -16.89 -10.71
N PRO A 304 -4.32 -17.43 -11.51
CA PRO A 304 -5.04 -16.65 -12.51
C PRO A 304 -5.79 -15.47 -11.89
N ALA A 305 -6.11 -14.47 -12.71
CA ALA A 305 -6.87 -13.31 -12.28
C ALA A 305 -8.34 -13.65 -11.92
N ALA A 306 -8.88 -14.74 -12.48
CA ALA A 306 -10.24 -15.22 -12.25
C ALA A 306 -10.29 -16.76 -12.30
N PHE A 307 -11.33 -17.34 -11.71
CA PHE A 307 -11.63 -18.77 -11.85
C PHE A 307 -11.85 -19.13 -13.31
N GLN A 308 -11.26 -20.24 -13.77
CA GLN A 308 -11.35 -20.67 -15.18
C GLN A 308 -12.68 -21.40 -15.44
N ASP A 309 -13.12 -22.25 -14.52
CA ASP A 309 -14.25 -23.16 -14.68
C ASP A 309 -15.52 -22.68 -13.92
N LEU A 310 -15.40 -21.67 -13.06
CA LEU A 310 -16.51 -21.05 -12.34
C LEU A 310 -16.73 -19.64 -12.87
N ARG A 311 -17.77 -19.42 -13.69
CA ARG A 311 -17.99 -18.16 -14.40
C ARG A 311 -19.33 -17.49 -14.06
N THR A 312 -20.33 -18.28 -13.72
CA THR A 312 -21.68 -17.80 -13.43
C THR A 312 -22.06 -18.03 -11.97
N PRO A 313 -23.02 -17.29 -11.41
CA PRO A 313 -23.55 -17.57 -10.07
C PRO A 313 -24.02 -19.03 -9.91
N ALA A 314 -24.54 -19.64 -10.98
CA ALA A 314 -24.98 -21.03 -10.97
C ALA A 314 -23.79 -22.02 -10.80
N ASP A 315 -22.63 -21.72 -11.38
CA ASP A 315 -21.45 -22.56 -11.24
C ASP A 315 -20.95 -22.57 -9.80
N PHE A 316 -20.81 -21.37 -9.20
CA PHE A 316 -20.42 -21.20 -7.79
C PHE A 316 -21.45 -21.82 -6.85
N ARG A 317 -22.74 -21.69 -7.15
CA ARG A 317 -23.80 -22.31 -6.35
C ARG A 317 -23.67 -23.84 -6.34
N ARG A 318 -23.53 -24.47 -7.50
CA ARG A 318 -23.33 -25.95 -7.58
C ARG A 318 -22.12 -26.40 -6.77
N PHE A 319 -21.01 -25.67 -6.87
CA PHE A 319 -19.82 -25.98 -6.07
C PHE A 319 -20.09 -25.82 -4.57
N GLY A 320 -20.72 -24.72 -4.17
CA GLY A 320 -21.09 -24.45 -2.78
C GLY A 320 -22.06 -25.46 -2.20
N GLU A 321 -23.04 -25.92 -2.98
CA GLU A 321 -23.95 -27.01 -2.60
C GLU A 321 -23.18 -28.32 -2.35
N ARG A 322 -22.21 -28.62 -3.21
CA ARG A 322 -21.33 -29.78 -3.01
C ARG A 322 -20.51 -29.67 -1.73
N VAL A 323 -19.98 -28.49 -1.41
CA VAL A 323 -19.30 -28.24 -0.12
C VAL A 323 -20.26 -28.49 1.05
N LYS A 324 -21.48 -27.98 0.98
CA LYS A 324 -22.52 -28.16 2.03
C LYS A 324 -22.89 -29.64 2.21
N GLU A 325 -23.03 -30.38 1.13
CA GLU A 325 -23.29 -31.83 1.18
C GLU A 325 -22.19 -32.57 1.94
N LEU A 326 -20.92 -32.33 1.58
CA LEU A 326 -19.76 -33.02 2.16
C LEU A 326 -19.50 -32.67 3.63
N THR A 327 -19.98 -31.51 4.07
CA THR A 327 -19.70 -30.97 5.40
C THR A 327 -20.89 -31.00 6.36
N GLY A 328 -22.06 -31.38 5.87
CA GLY A 328 -23.30 -31.30 6.64
C GLY A 328 -23.81 -29.86 6.80
N GLY A 329 -23.47 -28.96 5.87
CA GLY A 329 -24.05 -27.62 5.74
C GLY A 329 -23.33 -26.50 6.46
N ILE A 330 -22.00 -26.47 6.39
CA ILE A 330 -21.22 -25.30 6.85
C ILE A 330 -21.51 -24.05 6.01
N PRO A 331 -21.25 -22.82 6.51
CA PRO A 331 -21.41 -21.62 5.71
C PRO A 331 -20.48 -21.58 4.50
N VAL A 332 -21.02 -21.17 3.35
CA VAL A 332 -20.28 -20.92 2.12
C VAL A 332 -20.35 -19.44 1.77
N GLY A 333 -19.21 -18.78 1.60
CA GLY A 333 -19.14 -17.36 1.39
C GLY A 333 -18.26 -16.94 0.21
N PHE A 334 -18.07 -15.62 0.11
CA PHE A 334 -17.18 -15.00 -0.87
C PHE A 334 -16.29 -13.96 -0.22
N LYS A 335 -15.02 -13.95 -0.59
CA LYS A 335 -14.11 -12.84 -0.34
C LYS A 335 -14.00 -11.99 -1.60
N LEU A 336 -14.36 -10.73 -1.47
CA LEU A 336 -14.46 -9.76 -2.55
C LEU A 336 -13.54 -8.57 -2.27
N SER A 337 -12.95 -8.01 -3.31
CA SER A 337 -12.34 -6.68 -3.26
C SER A 337 -13.42 -5.62 -3.47
N ALA A 338 -13.28 -4.48 -2.83
CA ALA A 338 -14.24 -3.37 -2.97
C ALA A 338 -14.06 -2.64 -4.32
N GLN A 339 -14.49 -3.25 -5.40
CA GLN A 339 -14.46 -2.70 -6.77
C GLN A 339 -15.88 -2.27 -7.19
N HIS A 340 -16.58 -3.11 -7.91
CA HIS A 340 -17.98 -2.91 -8.31
C HIS A 340 -18.92 -3.50 -7.25
N ILE A 341 -18.89 -2.92 -6.05
CA ILE A 341 -19.40 -3.50 -4.80
C ILE A 341 -20.80 -4.07 -4.94
N GLU A 342 -21.76 -3.28 -5.44
CA GLU A 342 -23.16 -3.68 -5.52
C GLU A 342 -23.38 -4.86 -6.49
N ALA A 343 -22.71 -4.83 -7.64
CA ALA A 343 -22.81 -5.89 -8.65
C ALA A 343 -22.16 -7.20 -8.17
N ASP A 344 -20.99 -7.10 -7.51
CA ASP A 344 -20.29 -8.26 -6.97
C ASP A 344 -21.05 -8.87 -5.79
N LEU A 345 -21.72 -8.06 -4.96
CA LEU A 345 -22.60 -8.52 -3.90
C LEU A 345 -23.83 -9.23 -4.48
N ASP A 346 -24.46 -8.67 -5.53
CA ASP A 346 -25.60 -9.32 -6.21
C ASP A 346 -25.19 -10.66 -6.82
N PHE A 347 -24.00 -10.74 -7.41
CA PHE A 347 -23.45 -12.01 -7.91
C PHE A 347 -23.30 -13.04 -6.78
N ALA A 348 -22.69 -12.66 -5.67
CA ALA A 348 -22.47 -13.55 -4.53
C ALA A 348 -23.79 -14.01 -3.89
N LEU A 349 -24.76 -13.10 -3.74
CA LEU A 349 -26.12 -13.44 -3.27
C LEU A 349 -26.81 -14.42 -4.22
N ALA A 350 -26.72 -14.18 -5.54
CA ALA A 350 -27.26 -15.09 -6.55
C ALA A 350 -26.55 -16.45 -6.55
N ALA A 351 -25.28 -16.51 -6.16
CA ALA A 351 -24.54 -17.76 -5.96
C ALA A 351 -24.87 -18.48 -4.63
N GLY A 352 -25.70 -17.88 -3.77
CA GLY A 352 -26.13 -18.49 -2.51
C GLY A 352 -25.16 -18.29 -1.34
N ALA A 353 -24.49 -17.14 -1.30
CA ALA A 353 -23.58 -16.80 -0.21
C ALA A 353 -24.28 -16.75 1.16
N ASP A 354 -23.70 -17.41 2.15
CA ASP A 354 -24.09 -17.33 3.56
C ASP A 354 -23.36 -16.20 4.28
N TYR A 355 -22.18 -15.80 3.78
CA TYR A 355 -21.39 -14.69 4.30
C TYR A 355 -20.47 -14.07 3.23
N LEU A 356 -20.04 -12.87 3.50
CA LEU A 356 -19.21 -12.05 2.62
C LEU A 356 -18.04 -11.46 3.40
N ILE A 357 -16.83 -11.54 2.86
CA ILE A 357 -15.64 -10.84 3.36
C ILE A 357 -15.31 -9.75 2.34
N LEU A 358 -15.54 -8.48 2.68
CA LEU A 358 -15.25 -7.36 1.80
C LEU A 358 -13.92 -6.72 2.18
N ASP A 359 -12.99 -6.67 1.22
CA ASP A 359 -11.64 -6.09 1.39
C ASP A 359 -11.58 -4.70 0.72
N GLY A 360 -11.58 -3.65 1.54
CA GLY A 360 -11.47 -2.26 1.08
C GLY A 360 -10.02 -1.82 0.86
N ARG A 361 -9.83 -0.75 0.08
CA ARG A 361 -8.53 -0.09 -0.09
C ARG A 361 -8.00 0.35 1.28
N GLY A 362 -6.83 -0.11 1.63
CA GLY A 362 -6.23 -0.14 2.97
C GLY A 362 -5.85 -1.56 3.34
N GLY A 363 -6.44 -2.56 2.67
CA GLY A 363 -6.04 -3.96 2.72
C GLY A 363 -4.60 -4.14 2.24
N GLY A 364 -3.89 -5.09 2.89
CA GLY A 364 -2.48 -5.36 2.62
C GLY A 364 -2.27 -6.68 1.89
N THR A 365 -1.02 -6.89 1.48
CA THR A 365 -0.57 -8.13 0.84
C THR A 365 0.89 -8.41 1.18
N GLY A 366 1.33 -9.65 1.00
CA GLY A 366 2.76 -10.00 1.05
C GLY A 366 3.57 -9.41 -0.10
N GLY A 367 2.93 -9.17 -1.25
CA GLY A 367 3.49 -8.51 -2.42
C GLY A 367 2.40 -8.26 -3.46
N ALA A 368 2.40 -7.06 -4.03
CA ALA A 368 1.56 -6.68 -5.16
C ALA A 368 2.28 -5.62 -6.00
N PRO A 369 1.97 -5.53 -7.31
CA PRO A 369 2.38 -4.39 -8.11
C PRO A 369 1.87 -3.09 -7.47
N LEU A 370 2.74 -2.08 -7.33
CA LEU A 370 2.37 -0.79 -6.76
C LEU A 370 1.26 -0.12 -7.56
N LEU A 371 1.28 -0.29 -8.89
CA LEU A 371 0.25 0.16 -9.80
C LEU A 371 -1.17 -0.28 -9.37
N PHE A 372 -1.31 -1.51 -8.85
CA PHE A 372 -2.59 -2.02 -8.34
C PHE A 372 -2.79 -1.62 -6.88
N ARG A 373 -1.83 -1.91 -6.00
CA ARG A 373 -1.96 -1.64 -4.56
C ARG A 373 -2.39 -0.20 -4.25
N ASP A 374 -1.84 0.77 -4.99
CA ASP A 374 -1.98 2.19 -4.67
C ASP A 374 -3.10 2.89 -5.46
N HIS A 375 -3.69 2.24 -6.49
CA HIS A 375 -4.64 2.91 -7.38
C HIS A 375 -6.01 2.23 -7.51
N ILE A 376 -6.19 0.99 -7.03
CA ILE A 376 -7.47 0.27 -7.13
C ILE A 376 -8.20 0.17 -5.80
N ALA A 377 -9.44 -0.27 -5.86
CA ALA A 377 -10.38 -0.49 -4.77
C ALA A 377 -10.90 0.79 -4.07
N VAL A 378 -12.14 0.72 -3.64
CA VAL A 378 -12.80 1.76 -2.85
C VAL A 378 -12.26 1.72 -1.42
N PRO A 379 -11.95 2.87 -0.78
CA PRO A 379 -11.53 2.91 0.62
C PRO A 379 -12.51 2.22 1.56
N THR A 380 -11.98 1.54 2.58
CA THR A 380 -12.73 0.62 3.46
C THR A 380 -13.96 1.25 4.10
N ILE A 381 -13.90 2.53 4.54
CA ILE A 381 -15.03 3.23 5.16
C ILE A 381 -16.20 3.34 4.16
N ALA A 382 -15.94 3.88 2.97
CA ALA A 382 -16.95 4.04 1.93
C ALA A 382 -17.44 2.69 1.40
N ALA A 383 -16.53 1.72 1.26
CA ALA A 383 -16.87 0.37 0.81
C ALA A 383 -17.85 -0.32 1.75
N LEU A 384 -17.60 -0.25 3.06
CA LEU A 384 -18.47 -0.82 4.08
C LEU A 384 -19.85 -0.16 4.07
N ALA A 385 -19.89 1.18 4.06
CA ALA A 385 -21.15 1.93 4.05
C ALA A 385 -22.04 1.57 2.83
N ARG A 386 -21.42 1.48 1.64
CA ARG A 386 -22.11 1.07 0.39
C ARG A 386 -22.59 -0.37 0.45
N ALA A 387 -21.72 -1.29 0.90
CA ALA A 387 -22.06 -2.70 0.99
C ALA A 387 -23.25 -2.94 1.94
N ARG A 388 -23.24 -2.35 3.14
CA ARG A 388 -24.34 -2.48 4.09
C ARG A 388 -25.63 -1.88 3.53
N ALA A 389 -25.58 -0.67 2.98
CA ALA A 389 -26.75 -0.04 2.37
C ALA A 389 -27.32 -0.87 1.20
N HIS A 390 -26.48 -1.57 0.44
CA HIS A 390 -26.94 -2.47 -0.62
C HIS A 390 -27.61 -3.73 -0.05
N LEU A 391 -27.01 -4.38 0.94
CA LEU A 391 -27.58 -5.55 1.60
C LEU A 391 -28.91 -5.22 2.29
N ASP A 392 -29.05 -4.02 2.88
CA ASP A 392 -30.30 -3.52 3.46
C ASP A 392 -31.39 -3.44 2.38
N ARG A 393 -31.09 -2.81 1.22
CA ARG A 393 -32.03 -2.72 0.08
C ARG A 393 -32.41 -4.07 -0.49
N ARG A 394 -31.52 -5.06 -0.40
CA ARG A 394 -31.79 -6.45 -0.85
C ARG A 394 -32.51 -7.30 0.19
N GLY A 395 -32.77 -6.77 1.39
CA GLY A 395 -33.33 -7.52 2.49
C GLY A 395 -32.45 -8.66 3.00
N ALA A 396 -31.12 -8.57 2.74
CA ALA A 396 -30.14 -9.59 3.11
C ALA A 396 -29.51 -9.37 4.48
N THR A 397 -29.71 -8.21 5.10
CA THR A 397 -29.23 -7.88 6.45
C THR A 397 -29.81 -8.86 7.47
N GLY A 398 -28.96 -9.41 8.34
CA GLY A 398 -29.31 -10.47 9.30
C GLY A 398 -29.47 -11.87 8.68
N GLN A 399 -29.42 -11.99 7.36
CA GLN A 399 -29.47 -13.28 6.65
C GLN A 399 -28.08 -13.70 6.14
N VAL A 400 -27.29 -12.73 5.68
CA VAL A 400 -25.93 -12.92 5.17
C VAL A 400 -24.99 -12.10 6.04
N THR A 401 -23.96 -12.73 6.58
CA THR A 401 -22.98 -12.07 7.45
C THR A 401 -22.01 -11.24 6.63
N LEU A 402 -21.86 -9.93 6.93
CA LEU A 402 -20.90 -9.03 6.31
C LEU A 402 -19.67 -8.84 7.21
N ILE A 403 -18.54 -9.37 6.76
CA ILE A 403 -17.24 -9.22 7.40
C ILE A 403 -16.43 -8.19 6.63
N ILE A 404 -15.87 -7.19 7.31
CA ILE A 404 -15.04 -6.17 6.69
C ILE A 404 -13.56 -6.43 6.99
N THR A 405 -12.70 -6.17 6.02
CA THR A 405 -11.25 -6.12 6.18
C THR A 405 -10.67 -4.94 5.39
N GLY A 406 -9.42 -4.57 5.64
CA GLY A 406 -8.77 -3.47 4.92
C GLY A 406 -8.37 -2.31 5.81
N GLY A 407 -7.29 -2.46 6.58
CA GLY A 407 -6.65 -1.34 7.27
C GLY A 407 -7.05 -1.08 8.72
N LEU A 408 -7.97 -1.83 9.32
CA LEU A 408 -8.35 -1.70 10.73
C LEU A 408 -7.20 -2.13 11.66
N ARG A 409 -7.00 -1.38 12.78
CA ARG A 409 -5.87 -1.57 13.69
C ARG A 409 -6.23 -1.49 15.18
N THR A 410 -7.12 -0.57 15.54
CA THR A 410 -7.40 -0.18 16.93
C THR A 410 -8.79 -0.62 17.37
N PRO A 411 -9.07 -0.71 18.68
CA PRO A 411 -10.43 -0.96 19.17
C PRO A 411 -11.44 0.06 18.65
N ALA A 412 -11.04 1.34 18.53
CA ALA A 412 -11.91 2.40 18.01
C ALA A 412 -12.24 2.18 16.52
N ASP A 413 -11.26 1.77 15.68
CA ASP A 413 -11.52 1.40 14.27
C ASP A 413 -12.58 0.28 14.21
N CYS A 414 -12.45 -0.73 15.10
CA CYS A 414 -13.35 -1.87 15.13
C CYS A 414 -14.78 -1.47 15.54
N VAL A 415 -14.93 -0.65 16.58
CA VAL A 415 -16.26 -0.14 16.99
C VAL A 415 -16.91 0.67 15.88
N LYS A 416 -16.16 1.56 15.22
CA LYS A 416 -16.65 2.37 14.09
C LYS A 416 -17.05 1.50 12.90
N ALA A 417 -16.31 0.42 12.63
CA ALA A 417 -16.67 -0.52 11.58
C ALA A 417 -17.97 -1.29 11.89
N LEU A 418 -18.16 -1.78 13.13
CA LEU A 418 -19.40 -2.38 13.55
C LEU A 418 -20.56 -1.38 13.45
N ALA A 419 -20.36 -0.15 13.92
CA ALA A 419 -21.36 0.91 13.85
C ALA A 419 -21.71 1.30 12.40
N LEU A 420 -20.78 1.24 11.45
CA LEU A 420 -21.06 1.41 10.03
C LEU A 420 -21.80 0.23 9.38
N GLY A 421 -21.96 -0.88 10.11
CA GLY A 421 -22.77 -2.02 9.69
C GLY A 421 -21.99 -3.27 9.32
N ALA A 422 -20.73 -3.42 9.71
CA ALA A 422 -20.08 -4.73 9.69
C ALA A 422 -20.69 -5.63 10.78
N ASP A 423 -20.87 -6.92 10.47
CA ASP A 423 -21.22 -7.92 11.48
C ASP A 423 -19.95 -8.45 12.17
N GLY A 424 -18.85 -8.52 11.43
CA GLY A 424 -17.53 -8.96 11.93
C GLY A 424 -16.37 -8.27 11.19
N ILE A 425 -15.17 -8.47 11.72
CA ILE A 425 -13.94 -7.83 11.23
C ILE A 425 -12.85 -8.88 11.08
N ALA A 426 -12.25 -8.96 9.88
CA ALA A 426 -11.09 -9.82 9.64
C ALA A 426 -9.80 -9.00 9.69
N LEU A 427 -8.88 -9.38 10.57
CA LEU A 427 -7.62 -8.70 10.85
C LEU A 427 -6.43 -9.44 10.24
N ALA A 428 -5.70 -8.81 9.32
CA ALA A 428 -4.44 -9.32 8.78
C ALA A 428 -3.24 -8.63 9.43
N ASN A 429 -2.96 -7.40 9.03
CA ASN A 429 -1.77 -6.67 9.48
C ASN A 429 -1.73 -6.47 11.00
N ALA A 430 -2.86 -6.18 11.64
CA ALA A 430 -2.91 -6.06 13.10
C ALA A 430 -2.58 -7.39 13.78
N ALA A 431 -3.10 -8.51 13.28
CA ALA A 431 -2.82 -9.83 13.81
C ALA A 431 -1.33 -10.22 13.67
N ILE A 432 -0.71 -9.99 12.48
CA ILE A 432 0.73 -10.27 12.33
C ILE A 432 1.61 -9.32 13.14
N GLN A 433 1.19 -8.07 13.36
CA GLN A 433 1.89 -7.14 14.26
C GLN A 433 1.79 -7.62 15.72
N ALA A 434 0.65 -8.11 16.13
CA ALA A 434 0.47 -8.70 17.45
C ALA A 434 1.43 -9.86 17.70
N ILE A 435 1.66 -10.74 16.72
CA ILE A 435 2.59 -11.87 16.87
C ILE A 435 4.07 -11.47 16.72
N GLY A 436 4.41 -10.24 16.30
CA GLY A 436 5.79 -9.77 16.26
C GLY A 436 6.27 -9.12 14.96
N CYS A 437 5.40 -8.89 13.98
CA CYS A 437 5.79 -8.16 12.77
C CYS A 437 6.17 -6.71 13.12
N VAL A 438 7.35 -6.27 12.66
CA VAL A 438 7.91 -4.93 12.90
C VAL A 438 7.63 -3.92 11.77
N GLY A 439 6.81 -4.31 10.79
CA GLY A 439 6.38 -3.39 9.72
C GLY A 439 7.47 -3.00 8.72
N SER A 440 8.50 -3.82 8.52
CA SER A 440 9.62 -3.53 7.60
C SER A 440 9.24 -3.45 6.11
N ARG A 441 8.03 -3.88 5.74
CA ARG A 441 7.44 -3.81 4.38
C ARG A 441 8.23 -4.51 3.27
N ILE A 442 9.08 -5.48 3.63
CA ILE A 442 9.89 -6.29 2.71
C ILE A 442 9.40 -7.74 2.61
N CYS A 443 8.11 -7.99 2.84
CA CYS A 443 7.52 -9.36 2.90
C CYS A 443 7.72 -10.15 1.60
N HIS A 444 7.82 -9.48 0.44
CA HIS A 444 8.04 -10.10 -0.87
C HIS A 444 9.47 -10.61 -1.09
N THR A 445 10.45 -10.15 -0.28
CA THR A 445 11.88 -10.41 -0.52
C THR A 445 12.42 -11.67 0.16
N ASP A 446 11.60 -12.37 0.95
CA ASP A 446 12.00 -13.49 1.83
C ASP A 446 12.97 -13.12 2.97
N ARG A 447 13.22 -11.84 3.22
CA ARG A 447 14.18 -11.32 4.22
C ARG A 447 13.49 -10.73 5.46
N CYS A 448 12.27 -11.19 5.80
CA CYS A 448 11.55 -10.67 6.95
C CYS A 448 12.35 -10.85 8.26
N PRO A 449 12.80 -9.76 8.94
CA PRO A 449 13.68 -9.87 10.10
C PRO A 449 13.00 -10.48 11.33
N ALA A 450 11.66 -10.44 11.38
CA ALA A 450 10.86 -10.96 12.48
C ALA A 450 10.45 -12.44 12.31
N GLY A 451 10.88 -13.12 11.22
CA GLY A 451 10.52 -14.51 10.96
C GLY A 451 9.06 -14.73 10.52
N VAL A 452 8.26 -13.66 10.36
CA VAL A 452 6.82 -13.76 10.07
C VAL A 452 6.55 -14.08 8.59
N ALA A 453 7.22 -13.41 7.65
CA ALA A 453 6.93 -13.48 6.21
C ALA A 453 8.17 -13.94 5.43
N THR A 454 8.82 -14.97 5.88
CA THR A 454 10.02 -15.57 5.27
C THR A 454 9.96 -17.09 5.33
N GLN A 455 10.68 -17.74 4.43
CA GLN A 455 10.90 -19.19 4.45
C GLN A 455 12.34 -19.54 4.85
N ASP A 456 13.21 -18.54 5.05
CA ASP A 456 14.57 -18.73 5.55
C ASP A 456 14.53 -19.37 6.94
N PRO A 457 15.13 -20.58 7.12
CA PRO A 457 15.07 -21.31 8.39
C PRO A 457 15.78 -20.60 9.55
N VAL A 458 16.74 -19.70 9.28
CA VAL A 458 17.43 -18.92 10.31
C VAL A 458 16.51 -17.79 10.81
N LEU A 459 15.85 -17.11 9.88
CA LEU A 459 14.94 -16.02 10.23
C LEU A 459 13.64 -16.54 10.88
N ARG A 460 13.08 -17.66 10.40
CA ARG A 460 11.88 -18.30 10.97
C ARG A 460 12.02 -18.62 12.45
N ARG A 461 13.18 -19.12 12.90
CA ARG A 461 13.46 -19.46 14.32
C ARG A 461 13.38 -18.28 15.27
N ARG A 462 13.35 -17.02 14.79
CA ARG A 462 13.18 -15.83 15.62
C ARG A 462 11.76 -15.70 16.17
N LEU A 463 10.78 -16.35 15.54
CA LEU A 463 9.39 -16.32 15.96
C LEU A 463 9.08 -17.52 16.87
N ASP A 464 9.05 -17.30 18.17
CA ASP A 464 8.57 -18.28 19.13
C ASP A 464 7.05 -18.39 19.07
N VAL A 465 6.56 -19.58 18.69
CA VAL A 465 5.13 -19.85 18.43
C VAL A 465 4.28 -19.64 19.66
N GLU A 466 4.71 -20.15 20.81
CA GLU A 466 3.94 -20.08 22.06
C GLU A 466 3.82 -18.62 22.54
N ARG A 467 4.93 -17.91 22.61
CA ARG A 467 4.94 -16.49 22.99
C ARG A 467 4.12 -15.63 22.01
N ALA A 468 4.24 -15.88 20.73
CA ALA A 468 3.51 -15.15 19.69
C ALA A 468 2.00 -15.41 19.78
N SER A 469 1.57 -16.66 20.03
CA SER A 469 0.16 -16.99 20.20
C SER A 469 -0.46 -16.33 21.43
N LEU A 470 0.25 -16.27 22.56
CA LEU A 470 -0.18 -15.55 23.77
C LEU A 470 -0.31 -14.03 23.52
N ARG A 471 0.60 -13.46 22.72
CA ARG A 471 0.51 -12.04 22.33
C ARG A 471 -0.75 -11.76 21.51
N LEU A 472 -1.08 -12.63 20.53
CA LEU A 472 -2.31 -12.47 19.75
C LEU A 472 -3.55 -12.62 20.62
N GLN A 473 -3.61 -13.63 21.49
CA GLN A 473 -4.71 -13.83 22.44
C GLN A 473 -4.95 -12.57 23.29
N ARG A 474 -3.88 -12.01 23.86
CA ARG A 474 -3.95 -10.79 24.69
C ARG A 474 -4.40 -9.58 23.89
N PHE A 475 -3.88 -9.43 22.66
CA PHE A 475 -4.26 -8.33 21.77
C PHE A 475 -5.76 -8.38 21.43
N LEU A 476 -6.28 -9.56 21.04
CA LEU A 476 -7.69 -9.73 20.70
C LEU A 476 -8.58 -9.53 21.93
N GLY A 477 -8.23 -10.13 23.08
CA GLY A 477 -8.97 -9.98 24.32
C GLY A 477 -9.04 -8.54 24.81
N ALA A 478 -7.90 -7.83 24.83
CA ALA A 478 -7.84 -6.41 25.21
C ALA A 478 -8.61 -5.52 24.22
N THR A 479 -8.51 -5.81 22.91
CA THR A 479 -9.28 -5.09 21.89
C THR A 479 -10.77 -5.20 22.14
N VAL A 480 -11.28 -6.41 22.37
CA VAL A 480 -12.71 -6.64 22.63
C VAL A 480 -13.15 -6.01 23.95
N ALA A 481 -12.34 -6.11 25.01
CA ALA A 481 -12.66 -5.45 26.28
C ALA A 481 -12.83 -3.93 26.12
N LEU A 482 -11.95 -3.28 25.34
CA LEU A 482 -12.08 -1.84 25.02
C LEU A 482 -13.28 -1.54 24.11
N MET A 483 -13.62 -2.43 23.19
CA MET A 483 -14.85 -2.30 22.39
C MET A 483 -16.10 -2.37 23.26
N GLN A 484 -16.12 -3.25 24.28
CA GLN A 484 -17.22 -3.34 25.25
C GLN A 484 -17.36 -2.06 26.08
N VAL A 485 -16.24 -1.42 26.47
CA VAL A 485 -16.27 -0.09 27.13
C VAL A 485 -16.99 0.95 26.27
N LEU A 486 -16.63 1.02 24.99
CA LEU A 486 -17.26 1.95 24.05
C LEU A 486 -18.74 1.63 23.81
N ALA A 487 -19.10 0.36 23.70
CA ALA A 487 -20.50 -0.05 23.55
C ALA A 487 -21.35 0.36 24.77
N ARG A 488 -20.85 0.13 26.01
CA ARG A 488 -21.52 0.60 27.24
C ARG A 488 -21.69 2.11 27.25
N ALA A 489 -20.63 2.84 26.86
CA ALA A 489 -20.70 4.30 26.76
C ALA A 489 -21.75 4.78 25.74
N CYS A 490 -21.99 4.02 24.67
CA CYS A 490 -23.08 4.27 23.72
C CYS A 490 -24.45 3.76 24.20
N GLY A 491 -24.53 3.07 25.35
CA GLY A 491 -25.78 2.51 25.90
C GLY A 491 -26.20 1.18 25.28
N HIS A 492 -25.26 0.40 24.72
CA HIS A 492 -25.51 -0.90 24.11
C HIS A 492 -24.99 -2.05 24.97
N SER A 493 -25.81 -3.11 25.11
CA SER A 493 -25.46 -4.36 25.80
C SER A 493 -24.96 -5.46 24.85
N GLN A 494 -24.88 -5.18 23.55
CA GLN A 494 -24.34 -6.07 22.53
C GLN A 494 -23.47 -5.26 21.55
N LEU A 495 -22.32 -5.77 21.13
CA LEU A 495 -21.51 -5.09 20.09
C LEU A 495 -22.23 -4.97 18.76
N ARG A 496 -23.10 -5.91 18.43
CA ARG A 496 -23.92 -5.89 17.21
C ARG A 496 -25.03 -4.82 17.18
N ASP A 497 -25.33 -4.19 18.34
CA ASP A 497 -26.33 -3.13 18.43
C ASP A 497 -25.76 -1.75 18.07
N LEU A 498 -24.41 -1.63 17.97
CA LEU A 498 -23.74 -0.45 17.45
C LEU A 498 -24.26 -0.14 16.05
N ASN A 499 -24.57 1.12 15.76
CA ASN A 499 -25.18 1.51 14.51
C ASN A 499 -24.77 2.94 14.09
N ARG A 500 -25.16 3.37 12.89
CA ARG A 500 -24.75 4.66 12.30
C ARG A 500 -25.13 5.88 13.15
N ASN A 501 -26.15 5.78 14.01
CA ASN A 501 -26.52 6.87 14.92
C ASN A 501 -25.51 7.07 16.07
N ASP A 502 -24.61 6.11 16.28
CA ASP A 502 -23.51 6.22 17.23
C ASP A 502 -22.26 6.89 16.59
N LEU A 503 -22.38 7.38 15.35
CA LEU A 503 -21.26 7.98 14.61
C LEU A 503 -21.61 9.35 14.03
N ALA A 504 -20.60 10.22 14.00
CA ALA A 504 -20.60 11.47 13.24
C ALA A 504 -19.21 11.75 12.66
N SER A 505 -19.10 12.73 11.77
CA SER A 505 -17.82 13.27 11.32
C SER A 505 -17.90 14.79 11.19
N TRP A 506 -16.81 15.49 11.55
CA TRP A 506 -16.68 16.93 11.25
C TRP A 506 -16.28 17.18 9.79
N HIS A 507 -15.75 16.18 9.09
CA HIS A 507 -15.49 16.24 7.66
C HIS A 507 -16.79 15.93 6.89
N ARG A 508 -17.32 16.91 6.20
CA ARG A 508 -18.61 16.77 5.50
C ARG A 508 -18.55 15.67 4.44
N ASP A 509 -17.50 15.66 3.63
CA ASP A 509 -17.32 14.67 2.57
C ASP A 509 -17.23 13.25 3.13
N LEU A 510 -16.55 13.08 4.27
CA LEU A 510 -16.46 11.79 4.93
C LEU A 510 -17.79 11.36 5.56
N ALA A 511 -18.54 12.29 6.15
CA ALA A 511 -19.89 12.01 6.66
C ALA A 511 -20.82 11.52 5.54
N GLU A 512 -20.76 12.16 4.38
CA GLU A 512 -21.51 11.77 3.19
C GLU A 512 -21.07 10.41 2.65
N LEU A 513 -19.75 10.20 2.49
CA LEU A 513 -19.18 8.91 2.06
C LEU A 513 -19.55 7.74 2.99
N ALA A 514 -19.59 8.00 4.30
CA ALA A 514 -19.91 7.00 5.32
C ALA A 514 -21.43 6.84 5.56
N GLY A 515 -22.23 7.78 5.08
CA GLY A 515 -23.68 7.81 5.32
C GLY A 515 -24.04 8.00 6.79
N ILE A 516 -23.30 8.88 7.49
CA ILE A 516 -23.47 9.20 8.91
C ILE A 516 -23.72 10.70 9.11
N ALA A 517 -24.04 11.13 10.35
CA ALA A 517 -24.28 12.52 10.67
C ALA A 517 -23.02 13.39 10.45
N TRP A 518 -23.22 14.58 9.85
CA TRP A 518 -22.22 15.64 9.89
C TRP A 518 -22.31 16.41 11.21
N SER A 519 -21.20 16.61 11.91
CA SER A 519 -21.15 17.27 13.23
C SER A 519 -21.31 18.80 13.17
N GLY A 520 -21.34 19.39 11.98
CA GLY A 520 -21.49 20.84 11.81
C GLY A 520 -22.95 21.31 11.99
N ALA A 521 -23.12 22.60 12.26
CA ALA A 521 -24.42 23.22 12.33
C ALA A 521 -25.13 23.23 10.97
N ALA A 522 -26.40 22.91 10.94
CA ALA A 522 -27.22 23.13 9.75
C ALA A 522 -27.21 24.64 9.41
N PRO A 523 -27.09 25.04 8.13
CA PRO A 523 -27.24 26.43 7.77
C PRO A 523 -28.63 26.94 8.23
N PRO A 524 -28.73 28.19 8.73
CA PRO A 524 -30.02 28.75 9.08
C PRO A 524 -30.97 28.66 7.87
N PRO A 525 -32.28 28.44 8.09
CA PRO A 525 -33.24 28.43 7.00
C PRO A 525 -33.09 29.72 6.19
N ARG A 526 -32.91 29.60 4.86
CA ARG A 526 -32.91 30.75 3.97
C ARG A 526 -34.26 31.44 4.14
N THR A 527 -34.29 32.61 4.76
CA THR A 527 -35.42 33.51 4.67
C THR A 527 -35.52 33.91 3.20
N LEU A 528 -36.50 33.34 2.50
CA LEU A 528 -36.91 33.85 1.20
C LEU A 528 -37.41 35.28 1.46
N GLY A 529 -36.59 36.30 1.10
CA GLY A 529 -36.97 37.69 1.10
C GLY A 529 -37.91 37.97 -0.07
#